data_1a4b28e3bafcd6cbcdacbccc4ae7f93b
#
_entry.id   1a4b28e3bafcd6cbcdacbccc4ae7f93b
#
_cell.length_a   1.000
_cell.length_b   1.000
_cell.length_c   1.000
_cell.angle_alpha   90.00
_cell.angle_beta   90.00
_cell.angle_gamma   90.00
#
_symmetry.space_group_name_H-M   'P 1'
#
loop_
_entity.id
_entity.type
_entity.pdbx_description
1 polymer ?
#
loop_
_entity_poly.entity_id
_entity_poly.type
_entity_poly.pdbx_seq_one_letter_code
_entity_poly.pdbx_strand_id
1 'polypeptide(L)' 'MTEQKLYKILTFNTNGWNLIEDYANNITRERCDELIQEFIAEGYNPNKLKAVAVDDIRFQPE' A
#
# COMPACT_ATOMS: atom_id res chain seq x y z
N MET A 1 23.10 -2.58 1.39
CA MET A 1 22.84 -2.74 1.20
C MET A 1 21.88 -2.91 1.37
N THR A 2 21.34 -2.66 1.46
CA THR A 2 20.32 -2.98 1.62
C THR A 2 19.40 -2.42 0.96
N GLU A 3 18.68 -2.96 0.22
CA GLU A 3 17.70 -2.43 -0.39
C GLU A 3 16.58 -2.41 0.41
N GLN A 4 15.85 -1.40 0.60
CA GLN A 4 14.67 -1.32 1.28
C GLN A 4 13.59 -1.33 0.35
N LYS A 5 12.70 -2.27 0.37
CA LYS A 5 11.55 -2.25 -0.45
C LYS A 5 10.58 -1.29 0.10
N LEU A 6 9.96 -0.52 -0.75
CA LEU A 6 8.92 0.42 -0.36
C LEU A 6 7.58 -0.12 -0.82
N TYR A 7 6.53 0.29 -0.11
CA TYR A 7 5.21 -0.24 -0.37
C TYR A 7 4.18 0.86 -0.48
N LYS A 8 3.04 0.54 -0.98
CA LYS A 8 1.92 1.47 -1.00
C LYS A 8 0.69 0.67 -0.63
N ILE A 9 -0.32 1.34 -0.13
CA ILE A 9 -1.55 0.70 0.32
C ILE A 9 -2.65 1.05 -0.64
N LEU A 10 -3.34 0.05 -1.12
CA LEU A 10 -4.43 0.25 -2.05
C LEU A 10 -5.74 -0.15 -1.40
N THR A 11 -6.81 0.49 -1.81
CA THR A 11 -8.13 0.13 -1.33
C THR A 11 -9.00 -0.18 -2.53
N PHE A 12 -9.93 -1.10 -2.36
CA PHE A 12 -10.79 -1.52 -3.44
C PHE A 12 -12.10 -0.76 -3.38
N ASN A 13 -12.50 -0.19 -4.49
CA ASN A 13 -13.80 0.47 -4.55
C ASN A 13 -14.37 0.23 -5.93
N THR A 14 -15.39 0.97 -6.31
CA THR A 14 -16.07 0.71 -7.57
C THR A 14 -15.17 0.87 -8.77
N ASN A 15 -14.10 1.61 -8.63
CA ASN A 15 -13.16 1.78 -9.73
C ASN A 15 -12.04 0.78 -9.68
N GLY A 16 -12.07 -0.16 -8.75
CA GLY A 16 -11.00 -1.13 -8.63
C GLY A 16 -10.06 -0.74 -7.52
N TRP A 17 -8.82 -1.21 -7.62
CA TRP A 17 -7.83 -0.93 -6.59
C TRP A 17 -7.15 0.40 -6.86
N ASN A 18 -7.18 1.26 -5.86
CA ASN A 18 -6.59 2.59 -6.01
C ASN A 18 -5.81 2.95 -4.77
N LEU A 19 -4.84 3.84 -4.90
CA LEU A 19 -4.06 4.29 -3.76
C LEU A 19 -5.00 4.90 -2.74
N ILE A 20 -4.89 4.47 -1.50
CA ILE A 20 -5.83 4.89 -0.49
C ILE A 20 -5.61 6.33 -0.06
N GLU A 21 -4.34 6.74 0.05
CA GLU A 21 -4.02 8.11 0.40
C GLU A 21 -2.65 8.43 -0.15
N ASP A 22 -2.39 9.70 -0.42
CA ASP A 22 -1.11 10.07 -0.97
C ASP A 22 0.02 9.70 -0.04
N TYR A 23 -0.17 9.79 1.27
CA TYR A 23 0.91 9.49 2.17
C TYR A 23 1.11 7.99 2.34
N ALA A 24 0.24 7.17 1.82
CA ALA A 24 0.38 5.72 1.90
C ALA A 24 1.10 5.18 0.68
N ASN A 25 2.16 5.85 0.27
CA ASN A 25 2.92 5.49 -0.90
C ASN A 25 4.40 5.66 -0.59
N ASN A 26 5.23 4.79 -1.13
CA ASN A 26 6.67 4.87 -0.91
C ASN A 26 6.99 4.81 0.58
N ILE A 27 6.36 3.89 1.29
CA ILE A 27 6.59 3.75 2.72
C ILE A 27 7.22 2.41 3.01
N THR A 28 7.89 2.31 4.14
CA THR A 28 8.53 1.05 4.51
C THR A 28 7.47 0.05 4.91
N ARG A 29 7.85 -1.21 5.00
CA ARG A 29 6.91 -2.23 5.37
C ARG A 29 6.37 -2.01 6.77
N GLU A 30 7.23 -1.58 7.67
CA GLU A 30 6.78 -1.33 9.03
C GLU A 30 5.75 -0.24 9.06
N ARG A 31 6.01 0.83 8.32
CA ARG A 31 5.05 1.92 8.29
C ARG A 31 3.77 1.48 7.61
N CYS A 32 3.90 0.63 6.60
CA CYS A 32 2.74 0.12 5.89
C CYS A 32 1.84 -0.65 6.85
N ASP A 33 2.42 -1.51 7.69
CA ASP A 33 1.63 -2.26 8.63
C ASP A 33 0.93 -1.34 9.62
N GLU A 34 1.61 -0.31 10.07
CA GLU A 34 1.00 0.62 11.01
C GLU A 34 -0.19 1.33 10.38
N LEU A 35 -0.02 1.77 9.15
CA LEU A 35 -1.09 2.48 8.49
C LEU A 35 -2.29 1.57 8.22
N ILE A 36 -2.05 0.33 7.87
CA ILE A 36 -3.14 -0.59 7.64
C ILE A 36 -3.95 -0.76 8.91
N GLN A 37 -3.27 -0.89 10.05
CA GLN A 37 -3.99 -1.00 11.31
C GLN A 37 -4.80 0.25 11.58
N GLU A 38 -4.25 1.41 11.29
CA GLU A 38 -4.98 2.64 11.51
C GLU A 38 -6.20 2.74 10.62
N PHE A 39 -6.07 2.35 9.37
CA PHE A 39 -7.20 2.41 8.46
C PHE A 39 -8.30 1.46 8.91
N ILE A 40 -7.93 0.28 9.37
CA ILE A 40 -8.93 -0.66 9.87
C ILE A 40 -9.63 -0.08 11.07
N ALA A 41 -8.88 0.58 11.94
CA ALA A 41 -9.48 1.20 13.12
C ALA A 41 -10.43 2.32 12.74
N GLU A 42 -10.20 2.92 11.57
CA GLU A 42 -11.09 3.98 11.14
C GLU A 42 -12.31 3.47 10.41
N GLY A 43 -12.38 2.19 10.17
CA GLY A 43 -13.56 1.65 9.55
C GLY A 43 -13.37 1.00 8.20
N TYR A 44 -12.15 0.98 7.71
CA TYR A 44 -11.91 0.35 6.41
C TYR A 44 -11.98 -1.15 6.56
N ASN A 45 -12.48 -1.80 5.54
CA ASN A 45 -12.60 -3.25 5.56
C ASN A 45 -11.25 -3.85 5.20
N PRO A 46 -10.68 -4.68 6.07
CA PRO A 46 -9.36 -5.26 5.77
C PRO A 46 -9.34 -6.07 4.48
N ASN A 47 -10.46 -6.62 4.07
CA ASN A 47 -10.48 -7.36 2.82
C ASN A 47 -10.39 -6.45 1.62
N LYS A 48 -10.54 -5.17 1.82
CA LYS A 48 -10.46 -4.21 0.74
C LYS A 48 -9.22 -3.35 0.85
N LEU A 49 -8.23 -3.81 1.59
CA LEU A 49 -6.98 -3.13 1.71
C LEU A 49 -5.88 -4.09 1.33
N LYS A 50 -4.86 -3.61 0.69
CA LYS A 50 -3.71 -4.46 0.43
C LYS A 50 -2.47 -3.61 0.23
N ALA A 51 -1.32 -4.20 0.54
CA ALA A 51 -0.05 -3.54 0.39
C ALA A 51 0.65 -4.13 -0.82
N VAL A 52 1.20 -3.29 -1.64
CA VAL A 52 1.88 -3.72 -2.85
C VAL A 52 3.26 -3.11 -2.86
N ALA A 53 4.24 -3.87 -3.28
CA ALA A 53 5.60 -3.36 -3.34
C ALA A 53 5.72 -2.40 -4.51
N VAL A 54 6.20 -1.22 -4.22
CA VAL A 54 6.33 -0.20 -5.25
C VAL A 54 7.41 -0.60 -6.24
N ASP A 55 8.45 -1.25 -5.74
CA ASP A 55 9.53 -1.63 -6.61
C ASP A 55 9.12 -2.53 -7.72
N ASP A 56 8.08 -3.29 -7.56
CA ASP A 56 7.66 -4.19 -8.62
C ASP A 56 7.35 -3.47 -9.88
N ILE A 57 6.97 -2.23 -9.78
CA ILE A 57 6.61 -1.50 -10.94
C ILE A 57 7.76 -1.27 -11.84
N ARG A 58 8.93 -1.16 -11.29
CA ARG A 58 10.04 -0.87 -12.09
C ARG A 58 10.38 -1.94 -13.01
N PHE A 59 10.01 -3.16 -12.80
CA PHE A 59 10.33 -4.19 -13.67
C PHE A 59 9.46 -4.33 -14.82
N GLN A 60 8.53 -3.46 -15.02
CA GLN A 60 7.72 -3.52 -16.18
C GLN A 60 8.57 -3.25 -17.31
N PRO A 61 8.68 -4.10 -18.20
CA PRO A 61 9.57 -3.86 -19.26
C PRO A 61 9.05 -2.85 -20.13
N GLU A 62 9.14 -2.51 -20.23
CA GLU A 62 8.86 -1.78 -20.97
C GLU A 62 8.61 -2.09 -21.80
#